data_2537b129677f8f992820495a4a91e791
#
_entry.id   2537b129677f8f992820495a4a91e791
#
_cell.length_a   1.000
_cell.length_b   1.000
_cell.length_c   1.000
_cell.angle_alpha   90.00
_cell.angle_beta   90.00
_cell.angle_gamma   90.00
#
_symmetry.space_group_name_H-M   'P 1'
#
loop_
_entity.id
_entity.type
_entity.pdbx_description
1 polymer ?
#
loop_
_entity_poly.entity_id
_entity_poly.type
_entity_poly.pdbx_seq_one_letter_code
_entity_poly.pdbx_strand_id
1 'polypeptide(L)'
;MHTGAEAIEGIIHPNSSTAEFIGSPINSLPLPDEATLGAVVRSEEVLMPSDDLKLQIEDHLIVFFTNKSAVSEVEKYFKEV
;
A
#
# COMPACT_ATOMS: atom_id res chain seq x y z
N MET A 1 21.22 -8.93 -8.20
CA MET A 1 20.53 -9.57 -9.33
C MET A 1 19.10 -9.10 -9.40
N HIS A 2 18.67 -8.74 -10.58
CA HIS A 2 17.30 -8.29 -10.76
C HIS A 2 16.40 -9.49 -11.04
N THR A 3 15.33 -9.65 -10.25
CA THR A 3 14.45 -10.81 -10.36
C THR A 3 13.11 -10.48 -11.02
N GLY A 4 12.88 -9.22 -11.36
CA GLY A 4 11.57 -8.79 -11.84
C GLY A 4 10.61 -8.40 -10.72
N ALA A 5 10.95 -8.70 -9.48
CA ALA A 5 10.16 -8.30 -8.32
C ALA A 5 10.54 -6.89 -7.89
N GLU A 6 9.57 -6.11 -7.49
CA GLU A 6 9.79 -4.76 -7.02
C GLU A 6 8.95 -4.48 -5.78
N ALA A 7 9.33 -3.45 -5.05
CA ALA A 7 8.56 -2.99 -3.91
C ALA A 7 8.44 -1.47 -4.00
N ILE A 8 7.31 -0.95 -3.57
CA ILE A 8 7.13 0.49 -3.43
C ILE A 8 6.63 0.80 -2.03
N GLU A 9 6.84 2.03 -1.61
CA GLU A 9 6.28 2.55 -0.38
C GLU A 9 5.26 3.61 -0.74
N GLY A 10 4.05 3.46 -0.26
CA GLY A 10 3.01 4.47 -0.45
C GLY A 10 2.55 4.98 0.89
N ILE A 11 2.15 6.24 0.95
CA ILE A 11 1.71 6.87 2.20
C ILE A 11 0.23 7.19 2.10
N ILE A 12 -0.52 6.86 3.14
CA ILE A 12 -1.95 7.17 3.19
C ILE A 12 -2.12 8.66 3.50
N HIS A 13 -2.69 9.38 2.58
CA HIS A 13 -2.89 10.82 2.69
C HIS A 13 -4.33 11.23 2.42
N PRO A 14 -4.84 12.25 3.12
CA PRO A 14 -6.18 12.74 2.82
C PRO A 14 -6.29 13.43 1.46
N ASN A 15 -5.16 13.80 0.85
CA ASN A 15 -5.13 14.47 -0.44
C ASN A 15 -4.87 13.54 -1.61
N SER A 16 -4.93 12.23 -1.39
CA SER A 16 -4.71 11.26 -2.45
C SER A 16 -5.94 10.37 -2.61
N SER A 17 -5.90 9.50 -3.61
CA SER A 17 -6.98 8.53 -3.81
C SER A 17 -7.09 7.55 -2.65
N THR A 18 -6.08 7.47 -1.78
CA THR A 18 -6.13 6.62 -0.61
C THR A 18 -7.02 7.16 0.50
N ALA A 19 -7.46 8.42 0.39
CA ALA A 19 -8.30 9.05 1.42
C ALA A 19 -9.55 8.22 1.72
N GLU A 20 -10.14 7.59 0.72
CA GLU A 20 -11.36 6.82 0.91
C GLU A 20 -11.15 5.54 1.73
N PHE A 21 -9.89 5.12 1.88
CA PHE A 21 -9.58 3.90 2.63
C PHE A 21 -9.17 4.18 4.07
N ILE A 22 -9.10 5.45 4.48
CA ILE A 22 -8.77 5.80 5.86
C ILE A 22 -9.86 5.27 6.79
N GLY A 23 -9.45 4.48 7.78
CA GLY A 23 -10.39 3.85 8.71
C GLY A 23 -10.95 2.53 8.22
N SER A 24 -10.60 2.11 7.00
CA SER A 24 -11.06 0.85 6.43
C SER A 24 -10.02 -0.25 6.64
N PRO A 25 -10.43 -1.52 6.63
CA PRO A 25 -9.47 -2.62 6.73
C PRO A 25 -8.52 -2.62 5.55
N ILE A 26 -7.30 -3.12 5.76
CA ILE A 26 -6.29 -3.16 4.71
C ILE A 26 -6.73 -3.95 3.49
N ASN A 27 -7.56 -4.98 3.69
CA ASN A 27 -8.01 -5.81 2.58
C ASN A 27 -9.05 -5.11 1.69
N SER A 28 -9.48 -3.90 2.05
CA SER A 28 -10.35 -3.10 1.19
C SER A 28 -9.57 -2.40 0.08
N LEU A 29 -8.25 -2.37 0.15
CA LEU A 29 -7.43 -1.77 -0.91
C LEU A 29 -7.54 -2.59 -2.19
N PRO A 30 -7.84 -1.95 -3.33
CA PRO A 30 -8.02 -2.68 -4.59
C PRO A 30 -6.69 -2.98 -5.26
N LEU A 31 -5.89 -3.84 -4.66
CA LEU A 31 -4.60 -4.23 -5.22
C LEU A 31 -4.80 -5.30 -6.29
N PRO A 32 -4.05 -5.21 -7.41
CA PRO A 32 -4.09 -6.28 -8.41
C PRO A 32 -3.44 -7.55 -7.88
N ASP A 33 -3.67 -8.67 -8.57
CA ASP A 33 -3.14 -9.96 -8.14
C ASP A 33 -1.61 -9.98 -8.05
N GLU A 34 -0.95 -9.12 -8.83
CA GLU A 34 0.51 -9.05 -8.84
C GLU A 34 1.08 -8.26 -7.67
N ALA A 35 0.22 -7.66 -6.86
CA ALA A 35 0.66 -6.81 -5.73
C ALA A 35 0.24 -7.42 -4.41
N THR A 36 1.14 -7.37 -3.44
CA THR A 36 0.87 -7.88 -2.10
C THR A 36 1.31 -6.86 -1.07
N LEU A 37 0.42 -6.51 -0.15
CA LEU A 37 0.79 -5.65 0.96
C LEU A 37 1.65 -6.45 1.93
N GLY A 38 2.91 -6.03 2.09
CA GLY A 38 3.87 -6.76 2.90
C GLY A 38 3.96 -6.25 4.34
N ALA A 39 3.75 -4.96 4.54
CA ALA A 39 3.87 -4.38 5.88
C ALA A 39 3.23 -3.00 5.90
N VAL A 40 2.87 -2.56 7.10
CA VAL A 40 2.42 -1.19 7.36
C VAL A 40 3.36 -0.61 8.40
N VAL A 41 3.92 0.56 8.13
CA VAL A 41 4.78 1.24 9.10
C VAL A 41 4.01 2.42 9.66
N ARG A 42 3.80 2.39 10.95
CA ARG A 42 3.03 3.41 11.67
C ARG A 42 3.84 3.91 12.85
N SER A 43 4.19 5.19 12.84
CA SER A 43 4.95 5.78 13.94
C SER A 43 6.20 4.97 14.29
N GLU A 44 6.97 4.62 13.26
CA GLU A 44 8.22 3.85 13.38
C GLU A 44 8.02 2.38 13.79
N GLU A 45 6.79 1.94 13.91
CA GLU A 45 6.47 0.56 14.24
C GLU A 45 6.04 -0.20 12.98
N VAL A 46 6.57 -1.40 12.80
CA VAL A 46 6.20 -2.25 11.67
C VAL A 46 5.06 -3.15 12.10
N LEU A 47 3.94 -3.01 11.40
CA LEU A 47 2.75 -3.81 11.67
C LEU A 47 2.58 -4.83 10.55
N MET A 48 2.34 -6.07 10.92
CA MET A 48 2.07 -7.11 9.92
C MET A 48 0.62 -7.00 9.46
N PRO A 49 0.36 -7.14 8.16
CA PRO A 49 -1.01 -7.07 7.67
C PRO A 49 -1.90 -8.14 8.29
N SER A 50 -3.09 -7.75 8.68
CA SER A 50 -4.11 -8.67 9.18
C SER A 50 -5.47 -8.11 8.78
N ASP A 51 -6.49 -8.96 8.79
CA ASP A 51 -7.82 -8.55 8.38
C ASP A 51 -8.41 -7.48 9.32
N ASP A 52 -7.90 -7.42 10.54
CA ASP A 52 -8.40 -6.47 11.54
C ASP A 52 -7.68 -5.12 11.50
N LEU A 53 -6.59 -5.03 10.76
CA LEU A 53 -5.80 -3.81 10.71
C LEU A 53 -6.50 -2.77 9.85
N LYS A 54 -6.80 -1.63 10.44
CA LYS A 54 -7.43 -0.52 9.71
C LYS A 54 -6.41 0.54 9.37
N LEU A 55 -6.55 1.10 8.18
CA LEU A 55 -5.62 2.10 7.69
C LEU A 55 -5.85 3.44 8.39
N GLN A 56 -4.76 4.16 8.66
CA GLN A 56 -4.78 5.46 9.27
C GLN A 56 -3.96 6.45 8.44
N ILE A 57 -4.24 7.73 8.60
CA ILE A 57 -3.46 8.79 7.96
C ILE A 57 -1.99 8.64 8.35
N GLU A 58 -1.11 8.84 7.39
CA GLU A 58 0.34 8.77 7.56
C GLU A 58 0.87 7.33 7.65
N ASP A 59 0.02 6.32 7.49
CA ASP A 59 0.53 4.95 7.38
C ASP A 59 1.38 4.82 6.12
N HIS A 60 2.54 4.20 6.25
CA HIS A 60 3.40 3.85 5.13
C HIS A 60 3.13 2.39 4.78
N LEU A 61 2.69 2.15 3.55
CA LEU A 61 2.38 0.81 3.09
C LEU A 61 3.51 0.30 2.21
N ILE A 62 4.04 -0.85 2.55
CA ILE A 62 5.08 -1.49 1.74
C ILE A 62 4.40 -2.53 0.88
N VAL A 63 4.40 -2.31 -0.42
CA VAL A 63 3.72 -3.19 -1.38
C VAL A 63 4.76 -3.87 -2.25
N PHE A 64 4.69 -5.18 -2.33
CA PHE A 64 5.58 -6.00 -3.15
C PHE A 64 4.86 -6.42 -4.43
N PHE A 65 5.61 -6.45 -5.52
CA PHE A 65 5.07 -6.83 -6.82
C PHE A 65 5.81 -8.02 -7.39
N THR A 66 5.07 -8.96 -7.97
CA THR A 66 5.67 -10.07 -8.69
C THR A 66 5.95 -9.67 -10.14
N ASN A 67 5.35 -8.59 -10.61
CA ASN A 67 5.52 -8.11 -11.96
C ASN A 67 5.49 -6.59 -11.94
N LYS A 68 6.56 -5.96 -12.43
CA LYS A 68 6.68 -4.50 -12.37
C LYS A 68 5.64 -3.79 -13.24
N SER A 69 4.99 -4.48 -14.14
CA SER A 69 3.96 -3.84 -14.97
C SER A 69 2.76 -3.36 -14.14
N ALA A 70 2.57 -3.91 -12.94
CA ALA A 70 1.47 -3.51 -12.07
C ALA A 70 1.83 -2.32 -11.17
N VAL A 71 3.10 -1.90 -11.14
CA VAL A 71 3.54 -0.84 -10.23
C VAL A 71 2.82 0.48 -10.50
N SER A 72 2.74 0.88 -11.77
CA SER A 72 2.13 2.17 -12.09
C SER A 72 0.64 2.22 -11.75
N GLU A 73 -0.04 1.07 -11.84
CA GLU A 73 -1.45 1.00 -11.49
C GLU A 73 -1.67 1.26 -10.00
N VAL A 74 -0.80 0.69 -9.16
CA VAL A 74 -0.90 0.88 -7.72
C VAL A 74 -0.41 2.26 -7.32
N GLU A 75 0.64 2.77 -7.95
CA GLU A 75 1.16 4.09 -7.63
C GLU A 75 0.11 5.19 -7.79
N LYS A 76 -0.85 5.00 -8.68
CA LYS A 76 -1.91 5.99 -8.88
C LYS A 76 -2.70 6.27 -7.60
N TYR A 77 -2.84 5.26 -6.75
CA TYR A 77 -3.62 5.42 -5.52
C TYR A 77 -2.91 6.30 -4.51
N PHE A 78 -1.59 6.35 -4.58
CA PHE A 78 -0.79 7.11 -3.61
C PHE A 78 -0.43 8.50 -4.08
N LYS A 79 -0.77 8.82 -5.32
CA LYS A 79 -0.45 10.13 -5.88
C LYS A 79 -1.35 11.18 -5.27
N GLU A 80 -0.77 12.28 -4.82
CA GLU A 80 -1.54 13.39 -4.27
C GLU A 80 -2.22 14.16 -5.38
N VAL A 81 -3.38 14.70 -5.06
CA VAL A 81 -4.22 15.46 -6.00
C VAL A 81 -3.86 16.94 -5.95
#